data_abe23dffffb78a4a9d096a1016f3bf23
#
_entry.id   abe23dffffb78a4a9d096a1016f3bf23
#
_cell.length_a   1.000
_cell.length_b   1.000
_cell.length_c   1.000
_cell.angle_alpha   90.00
_cell.angle_beta   90.00
_cell.angle_gamma   90.00
#
_symmetry.space_group_name_H-M   'P 1'
#
loop_
_entity.id
_entity.type
_entity.pdbx_description
1 polymer ?
#
loop_
_entity_poly.entity_id
_entity_poly.type
_entity_poly.pdbx_seq_one_letter_code
_entity_poly.pdbx_strand_id
1 'polypeptide(L)'
;SSAASDVYKRQEGRHLWQLWPQTLWMLVGVGCAWLTACFIPAKKGSIFALILAQFVFVLLVWGAGKAATQLAQNGSALARTSLGSGFWLAAALALLACSDAIRRISTHPLWRWLLHMQIAIIPLWLLYSGTLNDLSLMKEYANRQDVFDDALAQHLTLLFGAVLPALVIGVPLGIWCYFSTARQGAIFSLLNVIQTVPSVALFGLLIAPLAALVTAFPWLGTLGIAGTGMTPALIALVLYALPVSYTHLRAHETLSDL
;
A
#
# COMPACT_ATOMS: atom_id res chain seq x y z
N SER A 1 0.01 -37.73 21.68
CA SER A 1 -0.26 -37.02 20.37
C SER A 1 -1.58 -36.26 20.32
N SER A 2 -2.44 -36.29 21.35
CA SER A 2 -3.72 -35.56 21.34
C SER A 2 -3.62 -34.11 21.85
N ALA A 3 -2.66 -33.82 22.73
CA ALA A 3 -2.53 -32.47 23.32
C ALA A 3 -2.06 -31.40 22.34
N ALA A 4 -1.28 -31.75 21.31
CA ALA A 4 -0.81 -30.80 20.30
C ALA A 4 -1.91 -30.39 19.28
N SER A 5 -2.89 -31.29 19.05
CA SER A 5 -4.02 -30.99 18.16
C SER A 5 -5.08 -30.10 18.82
N ASP A 6 -5.18 -30.10 20.14
CA ASP A 6 -6.16 -29.27 20.87
C ASP A 6 -5.70 -27.81 21.03
N VAL A 7 -4.39 -27.55 20.99
CA VAL A 7 -3.83 -26.19 21.01
C VAL A 7 -4.13 -25.44 19.71
N TYR A 8 -4.31 -26.14 18.60
CA TYR A 8 -4.59 -25.52 17.29
C TYR A 8 -6.07 -25.13 17.05
N LYS A 9 -6.99 -25.56 17.93
CA LYS A 9 -8.45 -25.47 17.68
C LYS A 9 -9.20 -24.42 18.48
N ARG A 10 -8.59 -23.67 19.38
CA ARG A 10 -9.30 -22.62 20.14
C ARG A 10 -8.89 -21.23 19.68
N GLN A 11 -9.43 -20.78 18.56
CA GLN A 11 -9.59 -19.35 18.29
C GLN A 11 -10.81 -18.87 19.10
N GLU A 12 -10.59 -18.34 20.29
CA GLU A 12 -11.64 -17.65 21.04
C GLU A 12 -11.79 -16.24 20.46
N GLY A 13 -12.90 -16.00 19.75
CA GLY A 13 -13.28 -14.65 19.33
C GLY A 13 -13.72 -13.86 20.58
N ARG A 14 -12.98 -12.81 20.92
CA ARG A 14 -13.35 -11.88 22.01
C ARG A 14 -13.65 -10.51 21.44
N HIS A 15 -14.73 -9.92 21.87
CA HIS A 15 -15.08 -8.55 21.53
C HIS A 15 -14.31 -7.57 22.42
N LEU A 16 -13.92 -6.42 21.85
CA LEU A 16 -13.16 -5.38 22.56
C LEU A 16 -13.88 -4.91 23.84
N TRP A 17 -15.21 -4.83 23.82
CA TRP A 17 -16.02 -4.44 25.00
C TRP A 17 -16.10 -5.50 26.10
N GLN A 18 -15.76 -6.77 25.79
CA GLN A 18 -15.65 -7.81 26.83
C GLN A 18 -14.39 -7.64 27.67
N LEU A 19 -13.33 -7.15 27.05
CA LEU A 19 -12.06 -6.82 27.71
C LEU A 19 -12.11 -5.45 28.40
N TRP A 20 -12.84 -4.52 27.78
CA TRP A 20 -12.97 -3.12 28.22
C TRP A 20 -14.43 -2.66 28.06
N PRO A 21 -15.31 -2.90 29.05
CA PRO A 21 -16.73 -2.52 28.96
C PRO A 21 -16.95 -1.03 28.68
N GLN A 22 -16.03 -0.18 29.14
CA GLN A 22 -16.09 1.28 28.95
C GLN A 22 -15.89 1.69 27.46
N THR A 23 -15.19 0.89 26.66
CA THR A 23 -14.98 1.18 25.22
C THR A 23 -16.28 1.16 24.43
N LEU A 24 -17.24 0.33 24.80
CA LEU A 24 -18.55 0.31 24.14
C LEU A 24 -19.26 1.64 24.28
N TRP A 25 -19.33 2.18 25.50
CA TRP A 25 -19.97 3.47 25.77
C TRP A 25 -19.23 4.63 25.11
N MET A 26 -17.91 4.59 25.09
CA MET A 26 -17.10 5.57 24.38
C MET A 26 -17.37 5.53 22.87
N LEU A 27 -17.41 4.36 22.25
CA LEU A 27 -17.72 4.20 20.84
C LEU A 27 -19.13 4.67 20.48
N VAL A 28 -20.12 4.33 21.32
CA VAL A 28 -21.51 4.78 21.15
C VAL A 28 -21.60 6.30 21.29
N GLY A 29 -20.98 6.88 22.33
CA GLY A 29 -20.98 8.33 22.55
C GLY A 29 -20.33 9.11 21.40
N VAL A 30 -19.17 8.65 20.91
CA VAL A 30 -18.46 9.27 19.79
C VAL A 30 -19.22 9.08 18.49
N GLY A 31 -19.82 7.91 18.27
CA GLY A 31 -20.68 7.66 17.10
C GLY A 31 -21.90 8.56 17.07
N CYS A 32 -22.59 8.77 18.20
CA CYS A 32 -23.69 9.72 18.31
C CYS A 32 -23.25 11.17 18.07
N ALA A 33 -22.11 11.58 18.63
CA ALA A 33 -21.54 12.89 18.40
C ALA A 33 -21.15 13.11 16.92
N TRP A 34 -20.62 12.07 16.27
CA TRP A 34 -20.32 12.10 14.84
C TRP A 34 -21.58 12.26 14.01
N LEU A 35 -22.64 11.50 14.31
CA LEU A 35 -23.93 11.64 13.63
C LEU A 35 -24.48 13.07 13.79
N THR A 36 -24.45 13.65 15.00
CA THR A 36 -24.89 15.03 15.21
C THR A 36 -24.04 16.03 14.43
N ALA A 37 -22.71 15.83 14.34
CA ALA A 37 -21.82 16.68 13.56
C ALA A 37 -22.13 16.67 12.06
N CYS A 38 -22.61 15.54 11.52
CA CYS A 38 -23.03 15.43 10.12
C CYS A 38 -24.25 16.31 9.78
N PHE A 39 -25.09 16.64 10.77
CA PHE A 39 -26.26 17.52 10.59
C PHE A 39 -25.92 19.01 10.73
N ILE A 40 -24.72 19.38 11.16
CA ILE A 40 -24.30 20.77 11.23
C ILE A 40 -23.90 21.25 9.84
N PRO A 41 -24.66 22.16 9.19
CA PRO A 41 -24.27 22.69 7.89
C PRO A 41 -23.14 23.68 8.11
N ALA A 42 -21.96 23.42 7.65
CA ALA A 42 -20.84 24.31 7.35
C ALA A 42 -19.52 23.58 7.42
N LYS A 43 -18.44 24.21 6.96
CA LYS A 43 -17.05 23.68 7.08
C LYS A 43 -16.68 23.30 8.52
N LYS A 44 -17.21 24.01 9.53
CA LYS A 44 -16.98 23.71 10.96
C LYS A 44 -17.54 22.34 11.35
N GLY A 45 -18.73 21.96 10.89
CA GLY A 45 -19.30 20.65 11.11
C GLY A 45 -18.47 19.53 10.45
N SER A 46 -17.94 19.78 9.26
CA SER A 46 -17.08 18.82 8.56
C SER A 46 -15.73 18.62 9.26
N ILE A 47 -15.12 19.69 9.80
CA ILE A 47 -13.90 19.59 10.60
C ILE A 47 -14.15 18.78 11.87
N PHE A 48 -15.28 19.05 12.56
CA PHE A 48 -15.64 18.32 13.76
C PHE A 48 -15.93 16.85 13.46
N ALA A 49 -16.62 16.54 12.35
CA ALA A 49 -16.85 15.17 11.89
C ALA A 49 -15.53 14.44 11.58
N LEU A 50 -14.56 15.12 10.96
CA LEU A 50 -13.23 14.55 10.73
C LEU A 50 -12.51 14.21 12.03
N ILE A 51 -12.50 15.11 13.00
CA ILE A 51 -11.85 14.90 14.29
C ILE A 51 -12.46 13.69 15.00
N LEU A 52 -13.80 13.59 15.02
CA LEU A 52 -14.50 12.49 15.68
C LEU A 52 -14.26 11.15 14.97
N ALA A 53 -14.32 11.11 13.64
CA ALA A 53 -14.05 9.90 12.87
C ALA A 53 -12.60 9.42 13.05
N GLN A 54 -11.64 10.36 13.04
CA GLN A 54 -10.25 10.08 13.30
C GLN A 54 -10.01 9.59 14.73
N PHE A 55 -10.71 10.16 15.71
CA PHE A 55 -10.65 9.71 17.09
C PHE A 55 -11.16 8.28 17.23
N VAL A 56 -12.28 7.92 16.59
CA VAL A 56 -12.78 6.53 16.56
C VAL A 56 -11.74 5.59 15.97
N PHE A 57 -11.13 5.95 14.85
CA PHE A 57 -10.10 5.14 14.22
C PHE A 57 -8.90 4.91 15.14
N VAL A 58 -8.38 5.97 15.74
CA VAL A 58 -7.26 5.89 16.70
C VAL A 58 -7.64 5.06 17.93
N LEU A 59 -8.84 5.24 18.45
CA LEU A 59 -9.33 4.47 19.59
C LEU A 59 -9.43 2.97 19.28
N LEU A 60 -9.88 2.61 18.08
CA LEU A 60 -9.92 1.21 17.63
C LEU A 60 -8.50 0.61 17.56
N VAL A 61 -7.55 1.32 16.96
CA VAL A 61 -6.16 0.85 16.83
C VAL A 61 -5.50 0.74 18.21
N TRP A 62 -5.63 1.76 19.05
CA TRP A 62 -5.07 1.78 20.39
C TRP A 62 -5.70 0.69 21.27
N GLY A 63 -7.02 0.56 21.23
CA GLY A 63 -7.76 -0.44 22.00
C GLY A 63 -7.38 -1.87 21.58
N ALA A 64 -7.20 -2.11 20.27
CA ALA A 64 -6.71 -3.40 19.77
C ALA A 64 -5.32 -3.72 20.28
N GLY A 65 -4.40 -2.74 20.29
CA GLY A 65 -3.06 -2.90 20.84
C GLY A 65 -3.08 -3.23 22.33
N LYS A 66 -3.84 -2.47 23.12
CA LYS A 66 -3.97 -2.70 24.57
C LYS A 66 -4.63 -4.05 24.90
N ALA A 67 -5.66 -4.44 24.15
CA ALA A 67 -6.29 -5.74 24.29
C ALA A 67 -5.31 -6.88 23.99
N ALA A 68 -4.50 -6.75 22.95
CA ALA A 68 -3.47 -7.72 22.61
C ALA A 68 -2.42 -7.85 23.73
N THR A 69 -1.95 -6.74 24.30
CA THR A 69 -1.02 -6.73 25.43
C THR A 69 -1.63 -7.40 26.67
N GLN A 70 -2.90 -7.10 27.00
CA GLN A 70 -3.58 -7.72 28.13
C GLN A 70 -3.75 -9.24 27.94
N LEU A 71 -4.11 -9.67 26.76
CA LEU A 71 -4.23 -11.10 26.44
C LEU A 71 -2.89 -11.80 26.46
N ALA A 72 -1.80 -11.15 26.04
CA ALA A 72 -0.44 -11.69 26.10
C ALA A 72 0.05 -11.83 27.54
N GLN A 73 -0.29 -10.91 28.42
CA GLN A 73 0.06 -10.99 29.85
C GLN A 73 -0.69 -12.09 30.60
N ASN A 74 -1.95 -12.33 30.25
CA ASN A 74 -2.82 -13.31 30.91
C ASN A 74 -2.80 -14.70 30.25
N GLY A 75 -2.13 -14.85 29.09
CA GLY A 75 -2.07 -16.07 28.31
C GLY A 75 -0.66 -16.66 28.21
N SER A 76 -0.51 -17.69 27.37
CA SER A 76 0.81 -18.24 27.05
C SER A 76 1.60 -17.26 26.16
N ALA A 77 2.93 -17.28 26.27
CA ALA A 77 3.83 -16.48 25.41
C ALA A 77 3.66 -16.77 23.90
N LEU A 78 3.08 -17.92 23.56
CA LEU A 78 2.77 -18.35 22.19
C LEU A 78 1.41 -17.86 21.70
N ALA A 79 0.59 -17.24 22.56
CA ALA A 79 -0.72 -16.73 22.18
C ALA A 79 -0.56 -15.58 21.19
N ARG A 80 -1.25 -15.68 20.05
CA ARG A 80 -1.25 -14.68 18.98
C ARG A 80 -2.64 -14.03 18.91
N THR A 81 -2.69 -12.73 19.06
CA THR A 81 -3.92 -11.95 18.97
C THR A 81 -4.03 -11.37 17.57
N SER A 82 -5.00 -11.84 16.80
CA SER A 82 -5.33 -11.32 15.47
C SER A 82 -6.55 -10.41 15.51
N LEU A 83 -6.58 -9.44 14.61
CA LEU A 83 -7.70 -8.52 14.45
C LEU A 83 -8.85 -9.22 13.70
N GLY A 84 -10.04 -9.22 14.29
CA GLY A 84 -11.22 -9.83 13.71
C GLY A 84 -11.88 -8.95 12.63
N SER A 85 -12.83 -9.54 11.88
CA SER A 85 -13.58 -8.85 10.82
C SER A 85 -14.31 -7.60 11.31
N GLY A 86 -14.81 -7.61 12.54
CA GLY A 86 -15.47 -6.45 13.16
C GLY A 86 -14.53 -5.24 13.30
N PHE A 87 -13.27 -5.47 13.68
CA PHE A 87 -12.25 -4.42 13.73
C PHE A 87 -12.01 -3.81 12.33
N TRP A 88 -11.79 -4.66 11.34
CA TRP A 88 -11.52 -4.21 9.97
C TRP A 88 -12.68 -3.43 9.37
N LEU A 89 -13.91 -3.89 9.60
CA LEU A 89 -15.11 -3.19 9.14
C LEU A 89 -15.25 -1.82 9.82
N ALA A 90 -15.11 -1.77 11.14
CA ALA A 90 -15.19 -0.52 11.89
C ALA A 90 -14.09 0.47 11.51
N ALA A 91 -12.85 0.00 11.33
CA ALA A 91 -11.73 0.82 10.87
C ALA A 91 -11.96 1.36 9.44
N ALA A 92 -12.46 0.52 8.53
CA ALA A 92 -12.81 0.94 7.17
C ALA A 92 -13.90 2.01 7.16
N LEU A 93 -14.96 1.83 7.95
CA LEU A 93 -16.04 2.81 8.07
C LEU A 93 -15.53 4.14 8.66
N ALA A 94 -14.67 4.10 9.68
CA ALA A 94 -14.07 5.30 10.25
C ALA A 94 -13.19 6.04 9.22
N LEU A 95 -12.38 5.33 8.43
CA LEU A 95 -11.57 5.93 7.37
C LEU A 95 -12.41 6.49 6.22
N LEU A 96 -13.51 5.82 5.84
CA LEU A 96 -14.46 6.34 4.87
C LEU A 96 -15.14 7.62 5.37
N ALA A 97 -15.51 7.67 6.66
CA ALA A 97 -16.06 8.88 7.28
C ALA A 97 -15.04 10.02 7.30
N CYS A 98 -13.76 9.74 7.57
CA CYS A 98 -12.68 10.74 7.44
C CYS A 98 -12.56 11.26 6.00
N SER A 99 -12.58 10.37 5.01
CA SER A 99 -12.47 10.74 3.60
C SER A 99 -13.65 11.58 3.11
N ASP A 100 -14.87 11.27 3.57
CA ASP A 100 -16.06 12.07 3.27
C ASP A 100 -15.96 13.48 3.88
N ALA A 101 -15.57 13.57 5.16
CA ALA A 101 -15.36 14.85 5.83
C ALA A 101 -14.28 15.70 5.13
N ILE A 102 -13.16 15.10 4.73
CA ILE A 102 -12.07 15.78 4.01
C ILE A 102 -12.58 16.35 2.68
N ARG A 103 -13.39 15.59 1.94
CA ARG A 103 -13.98 16.07 0.68
C ARG A 103 -14.86 17.29 0.86
N ARG A 104 -15.55 17.39 1.99
CA ARG A 104 -16.38 18.56 2.34
C ARG A 104 -15.57 19.74 2.85
N ILE A 105 -14.41 19.53 3.46
CA ILE A 105 -13.54 20.59 3.99
C ILE A 105 -12.84 21.35 2.87
N SER A 106 -12.28 20.63 1.90
CA SER A 106 -11.49 21.25 0.82
C SER A 106 -11.74 20.60 -0.53
N THR A 107 -11.74 21.43 -1.58
CA THR A 107 -11.77 21.00 -2.98
C THR A 107 -10.36 20.89 -3.58
N HIS A 108 -9.37 21.56 -2.98
CA HIS A 108 -8.02 21.60 -3.50
C HIS A 108 -7.30 20.25 -3.26
N PRO A 109 -6.68 19.64 -4.28
CA PRO A 109 -6.10 18.28 -4.18
C PRO A 109 -4.95 18.18 -3.17
N LEU A 110 -4.09 19.22 -3.08
CA LEU A 110 -2.97 19.22 -2.14
C LEU A 110 -3.43 19.18 -0.68
N TRP A 111 -4.43 20.00 -0.32
CA TRP A 111 -4.99 20.00 1.04
C TRP A 111 -5.69 18.70 1.37
N ARG A 112 -6.39 18.09 0.42
CA ARG A 112 -6.98 16.76 0.60
C ARG A 112 -5.92 15.72 0.88
N TRP A 113 -4.82 15.74 0.11
CA TRP A 113 -3.71 14.82 0.31
C TRP A 113 -3.07 14.98 1.70
N LEU A 114 -2.78 16.22 2.12
CA LEU A 114 -2.22 16.51 3.44
C LEU A 114 -3.14 16.06 4.57
N LEU A 115 -4.46 16.28 4.45
CA LEU A 115 -5.45 15.86 5.44
C LEU A 115 -5.57 14.34 5.52
N HIS A 116 -5.39 13.60 4.43
CA HIS A 116 -5.32 12.14 4.48
C HIS A 116 -4.02 11.65 5.12
N MET A 117 -2.89 12.25 4.79
CA MET A 117 -1.59 11.86 5.36
C MET A 117 -1.54 12.06 6.88
N GLN A 118 -2.14 13.13 7.40
CA GLN A 118 -2.15 13.38 8.84
C GLN A 118 -2.91 12.30 9.65
N ILE A 119 -3.86 11.57 9.04
CA ILE A 119 -4.59 10.48 9.71
C ILE A 119 -3.62 9.36 10.13
N ALA A 120 -2.55 9.14 9.38
CA ALA A 120 -1.56 8.10 9.65
C ALA A 120 -0.62 8.44 10.82
N ILE A 121 -0.50 9.69 11.23
CA ILE A 121 0.51 10.16 12.21
C ILE A 121 0.36 9.42 13.54
N ILE A 122 -0.83 9.40 14.13
CA ILE A 122 -1.06 8.78 15.44
C ILE A 122 -0.93 7.25 15.36
N PRO A 123 -1.51 6.53 14.38
CA PRO A 123 -1.28 5.10 14.22
C PRO A 123 0.20 4.73 14.03
N LEU A 124 0.96 5.51 13.26
CA LEU A 124 2.41 5.31 13.13
C LEU A 124 3.15 5.54 14.43
N TRP A 125 2.77 6.56 15.20
CA TRP A 125 3.32 6.78 16.52
C TRP A 125 2.99 5.64 17.49
N LEU A 126 1.76 5.10 17.47
CA LEU A 126 1.38 3.93 18.25
C LEU A 126 2.20 2.68 17.87
N LEU A 127 2.50 2.54 16.59
CA LEU A 127 3.38 1.48 16.10
C LEU A 127 4.80 1.65 16.63
N TYR A 128 5.35 2.86 16.51
CA TYR A 128 6.70 3.19 16.98
C TYR A 128 6.85 3.07 18.50
N SER A 129 5.83 3.45 19.27
CA SER A 129 5.81 3.35 20.74
C SER A 129 5.75 1.93 21.28
N GLY A 130 5.56 0.93 20.42
CA GLY A 130 5.46 -0.47 20.82
C GLY A 130 4.08 -0.90 21.34
N THR A 131 3.10 -0.02 21.34
CA THR A 131 1.73 -0.32 21.81
C THR A 131 1.09 -1.47 21.01
N LEU A 132 1.49 -1.68 19.76
CA LEU A 132 0.93 -2.69 18.86
C LEU A 132 1.77 -3.97 18.79
N ASN A 133 2.88 -4.07 19.54
CA ASN A 133 3.85 -5.17 19.41
C ASN A 133 3.29 -6.55 19.72
N ASP A 134 2.24 -6.65 20.55
CA ASP A 134 1.62 -7.92 20.91
C ASP A 134 0.57 -8.42 19.90
N LEU A 135 0.26 -7.62 18.88
CA LEU A 135 -0.54 -8.09 17.75
C LEU A 135 0.22 -9.15 16.96
N SER A 136 -0.52 -10.15 16.44
CA SER A 136 0.05 -11.28 15.71
C SER A 136 0.89 -10.83 14.50
N LEU A 137 0.47 -9.78 13.80
CA LEU A 137 1.19 -9.22 12.66
C LEU A 137 2.57 -8.69 13.06
N MET A 138 2.64 -7.96 14.19
CA MET A 138 3.91 -7.40 14.67
C MET A 138 4.84 -8.48 15.25
N LYS A 139 4.28 -9.49 15.91
CA LYS A 139 5.04 -10.65 16.37
C LYS A 139 5.60 -11.44 15.18
N GLU A 140 4.83 -11.60 14.11
CA GLU A 140 5.32 -12.27 12.89
C GLU A 140 6.41 -11.45 12.19
N TYR A 141 6.23 -10.12 12.10
CA TYR A 141 7.26 -9.23 11.60
C TYR A 141 8.57 -9.35 12.41
N ALA A 142 8.49 -9.28 13.74
CA ALA A 142 9.67 -9.40 14.60
C ALA A 142 10.38 -10.76 14.45
N ASN A 143 9.63 -11.84 14.23
CA ASN A 143 10.19 -13.18 14.04
C ASN A 143 10.84 -13.38 12.67
N ARG A 144 10.47 -12.61 11.67
CA ARG A 144 10.92 -12.73 10.27
C ARG A 144 11.39 -11.41 9.70
N GLN A 145 11.92 -10.54 10.53
CA GLN A 145 12.31 -9.18 10.15
C GLN A 145 13.29 -9.20 8.99
N ASP A 146 14.33 -10.01 9.05
CA ASP A 146 15.35 -10.10 8.00
C ASP A 146 14.74 -10.47 6.65
N VAL A 147 13.87 -11.48 6.63
CA VAL A 147 13.18 -11.93 5.40
C VAL A 147 12.25 -10.85 4.86
N PHE A 148 11.56 -10.14 5.75
CA PHE A 148 10.65 -9.06 5.35
C PHE A 148 11.41 -7.86 4.80
N ASP A 149 12.47 -7.44 5.48
CA ASP A 149 13.28 -6.28 5.09
C ASP A 149 13.98 -6.53 3.74
N ASP A 150 14.52 -7.74 3.53
CA ASP A 150 15.10 -8.15 2.26
C ASP A 150 14.06 -8.17 1.14
N ALA A 151 12.88 -8.75 1.39
CA ALA A 151 11.79 -8.79 0.42
C ALA A 151 11.29 -7.39 0.08
N LEU A 152 11.16 -6.50 1.08
CA LEU A 152 10.77 -5.10 0.89
C LEU A 152 11.81 -4.34 0.06
N ALA A 153 13.10 -4.48 0.41
CA ALA A 153 14.19 -3.86 -0.34
C ALA A 153 14.22 -4.33 -1.79
N GLN A 154 14.03 -5.63 -2.02
CA GLN A 154 13.95 -6.20 -3.37
C GLN A 154 12.73 -5.64 -4.14
N HIS A 155 11.57 -5.57 -3.47
CA HIS A 155 10.35 -5.05 -4.09
C HIS A 155 10.49 -3.56 -4.47
N LEU A 156 11.05 -2.75 -3.58
CA LEU A 156 11.32 -1.33 -3.86
C LEU A 156 12.35 -1.16 -4.99
N THR A 157 13.39 -1.99 -5.02
CA THR A 157 14.38 -1.99 -6.10
C THR A 157 13.74 -2.31 -7.45
N LEU A 158 12.86 -3.32 -7.50
CA LEU A 158 12.12 -3.67 -8.73
C LEU A 158 11.16 -2.54 -9.12
N LEU A 159 10.44 -1.97 -8.17
CA LEU A 159 9.49 -0.88 -8.41
C LEU A 159 10.19 0.35 -8.99
N PHE A 160 11.16 0.90 -8.26
CA PHE A 160 11.86 2.10 -8.70
C PHE A 160 12.79 1.84 -9.88
N GLY A 161 13.43 0.68 -9.93
CA GLY A 161 14.26 0.24 -11.03
C GLY A 161 13.48 0.02 -12.34
N ALA A 162 12.16 -0.20 -12.27
CA ALA A 162 11.31 -0.26 -13.45
C ALA A 162 10.69 1.09 -13.80
N VAL A 163 10.11 1.78 -12.81
CA VAL A 163 9.35 3.02 -13.04
C VAL A 163 10.25 4.17 -13.48
N LEU A 164 11.39 4.37 -12.81
CA LEU A 164 12.29 5.49 -13.14
C LEU A 164 12.84 5.42 -14.56
N PRO A 165 13.43 4.29 -15.03
CA PRO A 165 13.84 4.17 -16.42
C PRO A 165 12.68 4.28 -17.42
N ALA A 166 11.51 3.71 -17.08
CA ALA A 166 10.33 3.82 -17.93
C ALA A 166 9.88 5.28 -18.12
N LEU A 167 9.94 6.10 -17.06
CA LEU A 167 9.66 7.53 -17.15
C LEU A 167 10.75 8.28 -17.94
N VAL A 168 12.03 8.01 -17.66
CA VAL A 168 13.16 8.67 -18.32
C VAL A 168 13.16 8.38 -19.82
N ILE A 169 12.72 7.20 -20.25
CA ILE A 169 12.62 6.82 -21.66
C ILE A 169 11.26 7.24 -22.23
N GLY A 170 10.17 6.96 -21.52
CA GLY A 170 8.80 7.15 -21.98
C GLY A 170 8.44 8.62 -22.18
N VAL A 171 8.89 9.51 -21.27
CA VAL A 171 8.60 10.95 -21.36
C VAL A 171 9.24 11.57 -22.62
N PRO A 172 10.56 11.44 -22.87
CA PRO A 172 11.16 11.97 -24.09
C PRO A 172 10.58 11.32 -25.36
N LEU A 173 10.30 10.01 -25.30
CA LEU A 173 9.68 9.29 -26.41
C LEU A 173 8.29 9.83 -26.74
N GLY A 174 7.47 10.09 -25.71
CA GLY A 174 6.15 10.72 -25.85
C GLY A 174 6.23 12.10 -26.49
N ILE A 175 7.11 12.96 -25.99
CA ILE A 175 7.35 14.30 -26.54
C ILE A 175 7.83 14.23 -28.00
N TRP A 176 8.77 13.32 -28.29
CA TRP A 176 9.28 13.15 -29.66
C TRP A 176 8.22 12.65 -30.64
N CYS A 177 7.31 11.80 -30.19
CA CYS A 177 6.18 11.31 -30.98
C CYS A 177 5.11 12.38 -31.21
N TYR A 178 4.97 13.33 -30.31
CA TYR A 178 4.00 14.42 -30.44
C TYR A 178 4.20 15.22 -31.74
N PHE A 179 5.42 15.44 -32.14
CA PHE A 179 5.77 16.22 -33.35
C PHE A 179 5.62 15.47 -34.69
N SER A 180 5.18 14.18 -34.69
CA SER A 180 5.03 13.43 -35.94
C SER A 180 4.04 12.25 -35.80
N THR A 181 2.92 12.35 -36.51
CA THR A 181 1.88 11.31 -36.57
C THR A 181 2.36 9.98 -37.12
N ALA A 182 3.27 9.98 -38.09
CA ALA A 182 3.84 8.75 -38.65
C ALA A 182 4.66 7.98 -37.62
N ARG A 183 5.47 8.67 -36.83
CA ARG A 183 6.25 8.08 -35.73
C ARG A 183 5.35 7.54 -34.59
N GLN A 184 4.27 8.27 -34.27
CA GLN A 184 3.28 7.79 -33.31
C GLN A 184 2.73 6.42 -33.67
N GLY A 185 2.30 6.22 -34.92
CA GLY A 185 1.73 4.94 -35.36
C GLY A 185 2.70 3.77 -35.22
N ALA A 186 3.96 3.96 -35.65
CA ALA A 186 4.99 2.94 -35.57
C ALA A 186 5.34 2.56 -34.13
N ILE A 187 5.57 3.56 -33.26
CA ILE A 187 5.94 3.33 -31.86
C ILE A 187 4.78 2.73 -31.09
N PHE A 188 3.55 3.20 -31.32
CA PHE A 188 2.36 2.65 -30.68
C PHE A 188 2.14 1.18 -31.06
N SER A 189 2.31 0.83 -32.34
CA SER A 189 2.23 -0.56 -32.78
C SER A 189 3.29 -1.44 -32.11
N LEU A 190 4.54 -0.96 -32.01
CA LEU A 190 5.62 -1.67 -31.35
C LEU A 190 5.31 -1.90 -29.86
N LEU A 191 4.89 -0.86 -29.15
CA LEU A 191 4.54 -0.94 -27.73
C LEU A 191 3.34 -1.88 -27.49
N ASN A 192 2.34 -1.86 -28.38
CA ASN A 192 1.22 -2.80 -28.31
C ASN A 192 1.67 -4.25 -28.51
N VAL A 193 2.57 -4.52 -29.44
CA VAL A 193 3.12 -5.87 -29.64
C VAL A 193 3.84 -6.34 -28.37
N ILE A 194 4.64 -5.49 -27.72
CA ILE A 194 5.30 -5.82 -26.45
C ILE A 194 4.26 -6.19 -25.39
N GLN A 195 3.15 -5.47 -25.29
CA GLN A 195 2.09 -5.75 -24.32
C GLN A 195 1.32 -7.05 -24.59
N THR A 196 1.31 -7.54 -25.83
CA THR A 196 0.65 -8.82 -26.15
C THR A 196 1.46 -10.04 -25.69
N VAL A 197 2.76 -9.86 -25.45
CA VAL A 197 3.62 -10.95 -24.96
C VAL A 197 3.40 -11.11 -23.46
N PRO A 198 3.07 -12.30 -22.94
CA PRO A 198 2.98 -12.52 -21.48
C PRO A 198 4.29 -12.16 -20.78
N SER A 199 4.20 -11.50 -19.61
CA SER A 199 5.39 -11.02 -18.87
C SER A 199 6.40 -12.12 -18.57
N VAL A 200 5.92 -13.30 -18.21
CA VAL A 200 6.76 -14.48 -17.96
C VAL A 200 7.50 -14.94 -19.21
N ALA A 201 6.83 -14.90 -20.37
CA ALA A 201 7.44 -15.25 -21.64
C ALA A 201 8.49 -14.21 -22.06
N LEU A 202 8.22 -12.91 -21.86
CA LEU A 202 9.19 -11.84 -22.13
C LEU A 202 10.43 -11.97 -21.24
N PHE A 203 10.23 -12.26 -19.95
CA PHE A 203 11.33 -12.57 -19.03
C PHE A 203 12.19 -13.72 -19.54
N GLY A 204 11.57 -14.83 -19.94
CA GLY A 204 12.27 -16.01 -20.50
C GLY A 204 13.02 -15.70 -21.79
N LEU A 205 12.43 -14.90 -22.68
CA LEU A 205 13.06 -14.48 -23.93
C LEU A 205 14.31 -13.61 -23.72
N LEU A 206 14.39 -12.86 -22.63
CA LEU A 206 15.52 -11.99 -22.31
C LEU A 206 16.73 -12.76 -21.75
N ILE A 207 16.53 -13.95 -21.18
CA ILE A 207 17.63 -14.72 -20.55
C ILE A 207 18.75 -15.01 -21.54
N ALA A 208 18.45 -15.60 -22.69
CA ALA A 208 19.45 -16.02 -23.65
C ALA A 208 20.20 -14.83 -24.30
N PRO A 209 19.54 -13.75 -24.76
CA PRO A 209 20.25 -12.58 -25.29
C PRO A 209 21.14 -11.90 -24.25
N LEU A 210 20.68 -11.78 -23.01
CA LEU A 210 21.48 -11.15 -21.95
C LEU A 210 22.68 -12.02 -21.55
N ALA A 211 22.51 -13.33 -21.47
CA ALA A 211 23.62 -14.25 -21.23
C ALA A 211 24.67 -14.17 -22.34
N ALA A 212 24.24 -14.15 -23.61
CA ALA A 212 25.13 -13.99 -24.76
C ALA A 212 25.84 -12.63 -24.73
N LEU A 213 25.14 -11.56 -24.36
CA LEU A 213 25.72 -10.22 -24.26
C LEU A 213 26.81 -10.13 -23.19
N VAL A 214 26.56 -10.72 -22.01
CA VAL A 214 27.55 -10.77 -20.91
C VAL A 214 28.74 -11.64 -21.30
N THR A 215 28.52 -12.71 -22.02
CA THR A 215 29.61 -13.56 -22.54
C THR A 215 30.49 -12.80 -23.57
N ALA A 216 29.88 -12.01 -24.45
CA ALA A 216 30.60 -11.19 -25.43
C ALA A 216 31.30 -9.98 -24.78
N PHE A 217 30.71 -9.41 -23.71
CA PHE A 217 31.22 -8.23 -23.03
C PHE A 217 31.26 -8.47 -21.52
N PRO A 218 32.30 -9.14 -20.98
CA PRO A 218 32.38 -9.54 -19.58
C PRO A 218 32.30 -8.38 -18.55
N TRP A 219 32.67 -7.16 -18.98
CA TRP A 219 32.58 -5.96 -18.15
C TRP A 219 31.12 -5.60 -17.77
N LEU A 220 30.13 -6.04 -18.55
CA LEU A 220 28.73 -5.87 -18.22
C LEU A 220 28.34 -6.67 -16.97
N GLY A 221 28.95 -7.82 -16.76
CA GLY A 221 28.76 -8.60 -15.52
C GLY A 221 29.23 -7.87 -14.28
N THR A 222 30.27 -7.04 -14.38
CA THR A 222 30.74 -6.21 -13.24
C THR A 222 29.78 -5.07 -12.88
N LEU A 223 28.90 -4.68 -13.81
CA LEU A 223 27.81 -3.73 -13.59
C LEU A 223 26.53 -4.39 -13.07
N GLY A 224 26.57 -5.72 -12.78
CA GLY A 224 25.41 -6.45 -12.28
C GLY A 224 24.44 -6.92 -13.39
N ILE A 225 24.80 -6.75 -14.66
CA ILE A 225 23.98 -7.25 -15.76
C ILE A 225 24.21 -8.74 -15.89
N ALA A 226 23.16 -9.52 -15.81
CA ALA A 226 23.19 -10.98 -15.91
C ALA A 226 22.04 -11.52 -16.76
N GLY A 227 22.23 -12.69 -17.35
CA GLY A 227 21.17 -13.39 -18.09
C GLY A 227 20.09 -13.96 -17.18
N THR A 228 20.36 -14.08 -15.88
CA THR A 228 19.42 -14.57 -14.87
C THR A 228 19.30 -13.59 -13.71
N GLY A 229 18.24 -13.73 -12.89
CA GLY A 229 18.03 -12.92 -11.71
C GLY A 229 17.26 -11.63 -11.98
N MET A 230 17.72 -10.52 -11.39
CA MET A 230 16.96 -9.25 -11.37
C MET A 230 17.01 -8.50 -12.70
N THR A 231 18.09 -8.61 -13.47
CA THR A 231 18.29 -7.85 -14.73
C THR A 231 17.22 -8.10 -15.78
N PRO A 232 16.92 -9.35 -16.21
CA PRO A 232 15.86 -9.59 -17.18
C PRO A 232 14.47 -9.21 -16.64
N ALA A 233 14.24 -9.33 -15.33
CA ALA A 233 13.00 -8.90 -14.71
C ALA A 233 12.82 -7.38 -14.81
N LEU A 234 13.85 -6.59 -14.49
CA LEU A 234 13.83 -5.14 -14.60
C LEU A 234 13.61 -4.67 -16.04
N ILE A 235 14.30 -5.27 -17.00
CA ILE A 235 14.13 -4.93 -18.43
C ILE A 235 12.69 -5.23 -18.87
N ALA A 236 12.17 -6.40 -18.54
CA ALA A 236 10.79 -6.76 -18.85
C ALA A 236 9.79 -5.76 -18.24
N LEU A 237 9.96 -5.41 -16.97
CA LEU A 237 9.09 -4.44 -16.28
C LEU A 237 9.18 -3.04 -16.90
N VAL A 238 10.36 -2.56 -17.27
CA VAL A 238 10.54 -1.29 -17.99
C VAL A 238 9.78 -1.31 -19.31
N LEU A 239 9.94 -2.37 -20.10
CA LEU A 239 9.25 -2.52 -21.39
C LEU A 239 7.73 -2.51 -21.24
N TYR A 240 7.19 -3.13 -20.16
CA TYR A 240 5.76 -3.11 -19.87
C TYR A 240 5.25 -1.76 -19.35
N ALA A 241 6.08 -1.00 -18.66
CA ALA A 241 5.72 0.31 -18.12
C ALA A 241 5.76 1.43 -19.18
N LEU A 242 6.55 1.28 -20.24
CA LEU A 242 6.69 2.29 -21.32
C LEU A 242 5.35 2.68 -21.96
N PRO A 243 4.46 1.76 -22.37
CA PRO A 243 3.19 2.12 -22.99
C PRO A 243 2.29 2.95 -22.07
N VAL A 244 2.28 2.63 -20.77
CA VAL A 244 1.50 3.36 -19.78
C VAL A 244 2.02 4.78 -19.63
N SER A 245 3.33 4.96 -19.50
CA SER A 245 3.97 6.29 -19.40
C SER A 245 3.69 7.15 -20.64
N TYR A 246 3.73 6.53 -21.81
CA TYR A 246 3.44 7.19 -23.09
C TYR A 246 1.98 7.62 -23.21
N THR A 247 1.02 6.76 -22.86
CA THR A 247 -0.41 7.05 -22.98
C THR A 247 -0.89 8.11 -21.98
N HIS A 248 -0.34 8.13 -20.76
CA HIS A 248 -0.66 9.16 -19.76
C HIS A 248 -0.22 10.55 -20.20
N LEU A 249 0.95 10.70 -20.79
CA LEU A 249 1.42 11.98 -21.34
C LEU A 249 0.50 12.51 -22.44
N ARG A 250 0.07 11.64 -23.36
CA ARG A 250 -0.83 12.00 -24.43
C ARG A 250 -2.21 12.46 -23.95
N ALA A 251 -2.76 11.82 -22.90
CA ALA A 251 -4.04 12.19 -22.33
C ALA A 251 -3.98 13.57 -21.66
N HIS A 252 -2.86 13.95 -21.06
CA HIS A 252 -2.65 15.27 -20.45
C HIS A 252 -2.52 16.38 -21.49
N GLU A 253 -1.91 16.11 -22.64
CA GLU A 253 -1.73 17.10 -23.73
C GLU A 253 -3.04 17.41 -24.44
N THR A 254 -3.89 16.41 -24.69
CA THR A 254 -5.22 16.63 -25.30
C THR A 254 -6.19 17.42 -24.43
N LEU A 255 -5.98 17.47 -23.11
CA LEU A 255 -6.77 18.28 -22.18
C LEU A 255 -6.27 19.73 -22.07
N SER A 256 -5.04 20.01 -22.48
CA SER A 256 -4.49 21.37 -22.48
C SER A 256 -4.77 22.14 -23.79
N ASP A 257 -5.22 21.44 -24.85
CA ASP A 257 -5.55 22.01 -26.16
C ASP A 257 -7.07 22.26 -26.34
N LEU A 258 -7.88 22.01 -25.30
CA LEU A 258 -9.33 22.33 -25.23
C LEU A 258 -9.59 23.52 -24.29
#